data_6c553ace95547c5ffc157cbbc0967f3b
#
_entry.id   6c553ace95547c5ffc157cbbc0967f3b
#
_cell.length_a   1.000
_cell.length_b   1.000
_cell.length_c   1.000
_cell.angle_alpha   90.00
_cell.angle_beta   90.00
_cell.angle_gamma   90.00
#
_symmetry.space_group_name_H-M   'P 1'
#
loop_
_entity.id
_entity.type
_entity.pdbx_description
1 polymer ?
#
loop_
_entity_poly.entity_id
_entity_poly.type
_entity_poly.pdbx_seq_one_letter_code
_entity_poly.pdbx_strand_id
1 'polypeptide(L)'
;MKGLFLIFHGFEAFNGISKKIRYQVKALKECGLEMHTCWLDDTDNHKRRMVDESIIADYGFGIKGKILKRIEFDSIVHYVQKENIDFIYVRYVHNASPFSIRLMKLLKKTGARIVMEIPTYPYDQEYKGLPFVYQRILFIDKCFRQHLARYVDKIVTFSDYDIIWN
;
A
#
# COMPACT_ATOMS: atom_id res chain seq x y z
N MET A 1 -20.75 0.95 3.62
CA MET A 1 -19.41 1.56 3.78
C MET A 1 -18.56 1.10 2.61
N LYS A 2 -18.00 2.05 1.85
CA LYS A 2 -17.12 1.77 0.72
C LYS A 2 -15.66 1.69 1.19
N GLY A 3 -14.93 0.69 0.71
CA GLY A 3 -13.53 0.47 1.09
C GLY A 3 -12.60 0.33 -0.10
N LEU A 4 -11.33 0.73 0.09
CA LEU A 4 -10.26 0.56 -0.89
C LEU A 4 -9.14 -0.28 -0.29
N PHE A 5 -8.83 -1.43 -0.89
CA PHE A 5 -7.65 -2.21 -0.55
C PHE A 5 -6.47 -1.71 -1.40
N LEU A 6 -5.49 -1.06 -0.78
CA LEU A 6 -4.37 -0.40 -1.47
C LEU A 6 -3.11 -1.27 -1.44
N ILE A 7 -2.61 -1.62 -2.63
CA ILE A 7 -1.45 -2.48 -2.85
C ILE A 7 -0.40 -1.73 -3.69
N PHE A 8 0.88 -1.90 -3.39
CA PHE A 8 1.99 -1.24 -4.08
C PHE A 8 2.79 -2.15 -5.03
N HIS A 9 2.27 -3.32 -5.32
CA HIS A 9 2.87 -4.31 -6.23
C HIS A 9 1.83 -4.86 -7.21
N GLY A 10 2.25 -5.74 -8.11
CA GLY A 10 1.38 -6.44 -9.04
C GLY A 10 0.33 -7.34 -8.34
N PHE A 11 -0.72 -7.66 -9.06
CA PHE A 11 -1.86 -8.41 -8.53
C PHE A 11 -2.17 -9.65 -9.40
N GLU A 12 -1.11 -10.35 -9.81
CA GLU A 12 -1.23 -11.53 -10.69
C GLU A 12 -1.90 -12.72 -9.97
N ALA A 13 -2.70 -13.47 -10.72
CA ALA A 13 -3.51 -14.56 -10.16
C ALA A 13 -2.68 -15.73 -9.60
N PHE A 14 -1.49 -15.98 -10.13
CA PHE A 14 -0.61 -17.06 -9.73
C PHE A 14 0.28 -16.74 -8.52
N ASN A 15 0.33 -15.49 -8.09
CA ASN A 15 1.13 -15.05 -6.96
C ASN A 15 0.41 -15.37 -5.63
N GLY A 16 1.07 -16.09 -4.71
CA GLY A 16 0.50 -16.45 -3.41
C GLY A 16 0.08 -15.26 -2.55
N ILE A 17 0.80 -14.13 -2.63
CA ILE A 17 0.44 -12.88 -1.94
C ILE A 17 -0.86 -12.33 -2.51
N SER A 18 -0.99 -12.27 -3.83
CA SER A 18 -2.22 -11.82 -4.51
C SER A 18 -3.41 -12.70 -4.17
N LYS A 19 -3.21 -14.02 -4.07
CA LYS A 19 -4.25 -14.96 -3.64
C LYS A 19 -4.71 -14.66 -2.20
N LYS A 20 -3.78 -14.44 -1.26
CA LYS A 20 -4.11 -14.05 0.11
C LYS A 20 -4.93 -12.75 0.14
N ILE A 21 -4.53 -11.74 -0.61
CA ILE A 21 -5.24 -10.46 -0.68
C ILE A 21 -6.66 -10.64 -1.25
N ARG A 22 -6.84 -11.47 -2.28
CA ARG A 22 -8.18 -11.76 -2.82
C ARG A 22 -9.10 -12.36 -1.76
N TYR A 23 -8.60 -13.27 -0.92
CA TYR A 23 -9.38 -13.82 0.21
C TYR A 23 -9.67 -12.76 1.27
N GLN A 24 -8.73 -11.87 1.58
CA GLN A 24 -8.97 -10.76 2.51
C GLN A 24 -10.05 -9.80 1.98
N VAL A 25 -9.96 -9.42 0.70
CA VAL A 25 -10.99 -8.58 0.06
C VAL A 25 -12.34 -9.28 0.05
N LYS A 26 -12.38 -10.59 -0.24
CA LYS A 26 -13.60 -11.38 -0.20
C LYS A 26 -14.21 -11.37 1.20
N ALA A 27 -13.42 -11.65 2.24
CA ALA A 27 -13.89 -11.63 3.62
C ALA A 27 -14.44 -10.26 4.03
N LEU A 28 -13.79 -9.16 3.64
CA LEU A 28 -14.29 -7.81 3.89
C LEU A 28 -15.64 -7.56 3.19
N LYS A 29 -15.83 -8.07 1.96
CA LYS A 29 -17.12 -8.00 1.25
C LYS A 29 -18.20 -8.82 1.98
N GLU A 30 -17.86 -10.00 2.48
CA GLU A 30 -18.77 -10.84 3.28
C GLU A 30 -19.17 -10.17 4.61
N CYS A 31 -18.30 -9.29 5.15
CA CYS A 31 -18.63 -8.43 6.28
C CYS A 31 -19.50 -7.20 5.93
N GLY A 32 -19.99 -7.10 4.70
CA GLY A 32 -20.87 -6.03 4.26
C GLY A 32 -20.17 -4.75 3.76
N LEU A 33 -18.87 -4.81 3.48
CA LEU A 33 -18.17 -3.69 2.84
C LEU A 33 -18.23 -3.81 1.31
N GLU A 34 -18.46 -2.69 0.64
CA GLU A 34 -18.23 -2.55 -0.80
C GLU A 34 -16.75 -2.28 -1.03
N MET A 35 -15.98 -3.31 -1.40
CA MET A 35 -14.52 -3.22 -1.48
C MET A 35 -14.04 -3.14 -2.93
N HIS A 36 -13.20 -2.14 -3.20
CA HIS A 36 -12.39 -1.97 -4.40
C HIS A 36 -10.94 -2.35 -4.12
N THR A 37 -10.19 -2.76 -5.15
CA THR A 37 -8.78 -3.12 -5.03
C THR A 37 -7.92 -2.21 -5.90
N CYS A 38 -7.05 -1.43 -5.29
CA CYS A 38 -6.07 -0.57 -5.98
C CYS A 38 -4.70 -1.23 -5.99
N TRP A 39 -4.15 -1.45 -7.18
CA TRP A 39 -2.89 -2.16 -7.37
C TRP A 39 -2.04 -1.54 -8.49
N LEU A 40 -0.80 -2.00 -8.63
CA LEU A 40 0.14 -1.51 -9.62
C LEU A 40 0.31 -2.57 -10.72
N ASP A 41 -0.11 -2.25 -11.94
CA ASP A 41 0.23 -3.03 -13.13
C ASP A 41 1.63 -2.65 -13.62
N ASP A 42 2.44 -3.66 -13.89
CA ASP A 42 3.81 -3.52 -14.40
C ASP A 42 4.05 -4.46 -15.61
N THR A 43 2.98 -4.74 -16.36
CA THR A 43 3.02 -5.61 -17.53
C THR A 43 3.77 -4.91 -18.68
N ASP A 44 4.60 -5.66 -19.37
CA ASP A 44 5.38 -5.17 -20.54
C ASP A 44 6.22 -3.92 -20.25
N ASN A 45 6.72 -3.81 -19.00
CA ASN A 45 7.47 -2.63 -18.54
C ASN A 45 6.66 -1.32 -18.56
N HIS A 46 5.34 -1.41 -18.76
CA HIS A 46 4.40 -0.29 -18.68
C HIS A 46 3.84 -0.19 -17.26
N LYS A 47 3.94 0.97 -16.65
CA LYS A 47 3.53 1.20 -15.26
C LYS A 47 2.18 1.90 -15.22
N ARG A 48 1.17 1.22 -14.65
CA ARG A 48 -0.18 1.76 -14.50
C ARG A 48 -0.69 1.58 -13.08
N ARG A 49 -1.53 2.47 -12.63
CA ARG A 49 -2.30 2.30 -11.40
C ARG A 49 -3.70 1.86 -11.76
N MET A 50 -4.09 0.73 -11.22
CA MET A 50 -5.38 0.12 -11.48
C MET A 50 -6.27 0.23 -10.25
N VAL A 51 -7.57 0.38 -10.47
CA VAL A 51 -8.58 0.05 -9.46
C VAL A 51 -9.55 -0.93 -10.10
N ASP A 52 -9.62 -2.11 -9.52
CA ASP A 52 -10.30 -3.28 -10.09
C ASP A 52 -9.79 -3.53 -11.52
N GLU A 53 -10.61 -3.32 -12.55
CA GLU A 53 -10.24 -3.49 -13.95
C GLU A 53 -9.97 -2.15 -14.67
N SER A 54 -10.07 -1.02 -13.98
CA SER A 54 -9.95 0.31 -14.56
C SER A 54 -8.59 0.94 -14.32
N ILE A 55 -8.02 1.58 -15.35
CA ILE A 55 -6.79 2.37 -15.23
C ILE A 55 -7.16 3.74 -14.63
N ILE A 56 -6.59 4.08 -13.48
CA ILE A 56 -6.76 5.41 -12.86
C ILE A 56 -5.56 6.32 -13.06
N ALA A 57 -4.39 5.77 -13.39
CA ALA A 57 -3.22 6.53 -13.82
C ALA A 57 -2.32 5.70 -14.74
N ASP A 58 -1.77 6.34 -15.74
CA ASP A 58 -0.74 5.79 -16.63
C ASP A 58 0.57 6.55 -16.44
N TYR A 59 1.58 5.83 -15.98
CA TYR A 59 2.91 6.39 -15.70
C TYR A 59 3.89 6.21 -16.86
N GLY A 60 3.49 5.44 -17.91
CA GLY A 60 4.32 5.13 -19.06
C GLY A 60 5.41 4.11 -18.77
N PHE A 61 6.46 4.18 -19.58
CA PHE A 61 7.52 3.16 -19.64
C PHE A 61 8.82 3.63 -18.97
N GLY A 62 9.72 2.66 -18.77
CA GLY A 62 11.13 2.89 -18.41
C GLY A 62 11.33 3.60 -17.07
N ILE A 63 12.37 4.44 -17.00
CA ILE A 63 12.79 5.14 -15.78
C ILE A 63 11.73 6.16 -15.34
N LYS A 64 11.14 6.88 -16.29
CA LYS A 64 10.08 7.87 -15.99
C LYS A 64 8.90 7.20 -15.27
N GLY A 65 8.40 6.07 -15.79
CA GLY A 65 7.33 5.31 -15.16
C GLY A 65 7.71 4.79 -13.78
N LYS A 66 8.98 4.35 -13.60
CA LYS A 66 9.49 3.89 -12.29
C LYS A 66 9.52 5.00 -11.24
N ILE A 67 9.75 6.25 -11.63
CA ILE A 67 9.73 7.41 -10.73
C ILE A 67 8.29 7.81 -10.45
N LEU A 68 7.48 8.03 -11.49
CA LEU A 68 6.10 8.52 -11.35
C LEU A 68 5.24 7.62 -10.47
N LYS A 69 5.31 6.29 -10.62
CA LYS A 69 4.56 5.35 -9.78
C LYS A 69 4.87 5.45 -8.28
N ARG A 70 5.98 6.12 -7.89
CA ARG A 70 6.41 6.30 -6.50
C ARG A 70 6.06 7.66 -5.92
N ILE A 71 5.78 8.65 -6.76
CA ILE A 71 5.59 10.04 -6.32
C ILE A 71 4.21 10.61 -6.71
N GLU A 72 3.58 10.06 -7.76
CA GLU A 72 2.24 10.45 -8.17
C GLU A 72 1.20 9.68 -7.34
N PHE A 73 0.43 10.40 -6.56
CA PHE A 73 -0.61 9.85 -5.69
C PHE A 73 -1.95 10.56 -5.86
N ASP A 74 -1.99 11.61 -6.66
CA ASP A 74 -3.18 12.44 -6.83
C ASP A 74 -4.31 11.65 -7.48
N SER A 75 -3.97 10.69 -8.36
CA SER A 75 -4.94 9.74 -8.95
C SER A 75 -5.65 8.87 -7.91
N ILE A 76 -4.90 8.37 -6.91
CA ILE A 76 -5.46 7.55 -5.81
C ILE A 76 -6.36 8.43 -4.94
N VAL A 77 -5.88 9.62 -4.57
CA VAL A 77 -6.62 10.58 -3.74
C VAL A 77 -7.90 11.02 -4.44
N HIS A 78 -7.82 11.35 -5.74
CA HIS A 78 -8.99 11.69 -6.55
C HIS A 78 -10.01 10.56 -6.60
N TYR A 79 -9.55 9.32 -6.80
CA TYR A 79 -10.43 8.15 -6.76
C TYR A 79 -11.15 8.01 -5.42
N VAL A 80 -10.40 8.12 -4.30
CA VAL A 80 -10.97 8.04 -2.95
C VAL A 80 -12.04 9.10 -2.72
N GLN A 81 -11.80 10.33 -3.17
CA GLN A 81 -12.78 11.42 -3.06
C GLN A 81 -13.99 11.23 -3.98
N LYS A 82 -13.76 10.89 -5.25
CA LYS A 82 -14.82 10.71 -6.26
C LYS A 82 -15.78 9.60 -5.87
N GLU A 83 -15.26 8.48 -5.40
CA GLU A 83 -16.07 7.30 -5.04
C GLU A 83 -16.58 7.35 -3.59
N ASN A 84 -16.26 8.40 -2.83
CA ASN A 84 -16.62 8.54 -1.41
C ASN A 84 -16.17 7.32 -0.59
N ILE A 85 -14.88 6.98 -0.68
CA ILE A 85 -14.30 5.86 0.07
C ILE A 85 -14.20 6.23 1.55
N ASP A 86 -14.84 5.44 2.41
CA ASP A 86 -14.87 5.63 3.86
C ASP A 86 -13.68 4.97 4.57
N PHE A 87 -13.14 3.90 3.96
CA PHE A 87 -12.18 3.00 4.59
C PHE A 87 -11.09 2.59 3.62
N ILE A 88 -9.83 2.72 4.03
CA ILE A 88 -8.67 2.33 3.22
C ILE A 88 -7.86 1.29 4.00
N TYR A 89 -7.73 0.10 3.43
CA TYR A 89 -6.88 -0.97 3.95
C TYR A 89 -5.57 -1.00 3.16
N VAL A 90 -4.49 -0.56 3.79
CA VAL A 90 -3.17 -0.44 3.15
C VAL A 90 -2.31 -1.64 3.49
N ARG A 91 -1.87 -2.39 2.47
CA ARG A 91 -0.85 -3.42 2.67
C ARG A 91 0.53 -2.79 2.63
N TYR A 92 1.19 -2.79 3.77
CA TYR A 92 2.55 -2.26 3.92
C TYR A 92 3.59 -3.18 3.28
N VAL A 93 4.58 -2.59 2.62
CA VAL A 93 5.66 -3.31 1.92
C VAL A 93 7.05 -2.77 2.30
N HIS A 94 7.26 -2.45 3.57
CA HIS A 94 8.54 -1.97 4.13
C HIS A 94 9.11 -0.75 3.38
N ASN A 95 8.29 0.24 3.14
CA ASN A 95 8.62 1.39 2.30
C ASN A 95 8.29 2.73 2.95
N ALA A 96 8.37 2.81 4.29
CA ALA A 96 8.23 4.10 4.94
C ALA A 96 9.28 5.07 4.42
N SER A 97 8.82 6.21 3.95
CA SER A 97 9.63 7.23 3.27
C SER A 97 8.87 8.54 3.27
N PRO A 98 9.49 9.67 2.93
CA PRO A 98 8.77 10.93 2.73
C PRO A 98 7.60 10.81 1.74
N PHE A 99 7.72 9.95 0.72
CA PHE A 99 6.68 9.75 -0.29
C PHE A 99 5.47 8.98 0.26
N SER A 100 5.69 7.88 0.99
CA SER A 100 4.59 7.13 1.61
C SER A 100 3.91 7.94 2.72
N ILE A 101 4.66 8.73 3.47
CA ILE A 101 4.10 9.69 4.45
C ILE A 101 3.21 10.71 3.73
N ARG A 102 3.68 11.29 2.60
CA ARG A 102 2.87 12.22 1.80
C ARG A 102 1.56 11.57 1.35
N LEU A 103 1.60 10.34 0.85
CA LEU A 103 0.40 9.61 0.46
C LEU A 103 -0.57 9.43 1.63
N MET A 104 -0.10 8.88 2.77
CA MET A 104 -0.96 8.68 3.95
C MET A 104 -1.55 10.00 4.44
N LYS A 105 -0.76 11.09 4.43
CA LYS A 105 -1.22 12.43 4.79
C LYS A 105 -2.31 12.96 3.85
N LEU A 106 -2.19 12.71 2.55
CA LEU A 106 -3.19 13.10 1.57
C LEU A 106 -4.47 12.27 1.73
N LEU A 107 -4.35 10.95 1.90
CA LEU A 107 -5.48 10.07 2.15
C LEU A 107 -6.21 10.42 3.46
N LYS A 108 -5.48 10.75 4.52
CA LYS A 108 -6.08 11.19 5.80
C LYS A 108 -6.93 12.46 5.64
N LYS A 109 -6.53 13.37 4.75
CA LYS A 109 -7.30 14.59 4.47
C LYS A 109 -8.62 14.34 3.76
N THR A 110 -8.82 13.17 3.14
CA THR A 110 -10.12 12.82 2.53
C THR A 110 -11.20 12.48 3.57
N GLY A 111 -10.81 12.25 4.82
CA GLY A 111 -11.71 11.80 5.89
C GLY A 111 -11.82 10.29 6.01
N ALA A 112 -11.26 9.52 5.07
CA ALA A 112 -11.27 8.05 5.12
C ALA A 112 -10.47 7.52 6.31
N ARG A 113 -10.95 6.44 6.93
CA ARG A 113 -10.22 5.70 7.96
C ARG A 113 -9.15 4.82 7.33
N ILE A 114 -7.93 4.90 7.82
CA ILE A 114 -6.78 4.18 7.26
C ILE A 114 -6.34 3.09 8.22
N VAL A 115 -6.40 1.84 7.79
CA VAL A 115 -5.84 0.68 8.48
C VAL A 115 -4.65 0.17 7.68
N MET A 116 -3.52 -0.04 8.34
CA MET A 116 -2.29 -0.53 7.70
C MET A 116 -1.96 -1.94 8.18
N GLU A 117 -1.88 -2.89 7.27
CA GLU A 117 -1.40 -4.25 7.54
C GLU A 117 0.11 -4.31 7.39
N ILE A 118 0.81 -4.75 8.44
CA ILE A 118 2.21 -5.15 8.38
C ILE A 118 2.24 -6.68 8.37
N PRO A 119 2.48 -7.31 7.20
CA PRO A 119 2.29 -8.76 7.06
C PRO A 119 3.29 -9.60 7.85
N THR A 120 4.48 -9.07 8.11
CA THR A 120 5.52 -9.71 8.92
C THR A 120 6.09 -8.66 9.88
N TYR A 121 6.16 -8.98 11.16
CA TYR A 121 6.81 -8.13 12.16
C TYR A 121 7.42 -9.00 13.28
N PRO A 122 8.67 -8.77 13.69
CA PRO A 122 9.62 -7.80 13.14
C PRO A 122 10.21 -8.27 11.80
N TYR A 123 10.28 -7.40 10.80
CA TYR A 123 10.79 -7.71 9.46
C TYR A 123 12.26 -7.33 9.24
N ASP A 124 12.90 -6.72 10.21
CA ASP A 124 14.30 -6.26 10.11
C ASP A 124 15.27 -7.41 9.79
N GLN A 125 14.95 -8.62 10.26
CA GLN A 125 15.78 -9.81 10.02
C GLN A 125 15.73 -10.30 8.57
N GLU A 126 14.64 -10.04 7.84
CA GLU A 126 14.48 -10.41 6.43
C GLU A 126 15.50 -9.71 5.52
N TYR A 127 16.05 -8.60 5.99
CA TYR A 127 17.04 -7.80 5.25
C TYR A 127 18.49 -8.22 5.53
N LYS A 128 18.75 -9.13 6.50
CA LYS A 128 20.09 -9.62 6.78
C LYS A 128 20.65 -10.39 5.59
N GLY A 129 21.88 -10.04 5.18
CA GLY A 129 22.54 -10.69 4.06
C GLY A 129 22.07 -10.25 2.66
N LEU A 130 21.06 -9.39 2.56
CA LEU A 130 20.63 -8.84 1.28
C LEU A 130 21.63 -7.78 0.75
N PRO A 131 21.65 -7.54 -0.58
CA PRO A 131 22.46 -6.50 -1.19
C PRO A 131 22.30 -5.12 -0.53
N PHE A 132 23.34 -4.29 -0.58
CA PHE A 132 23.43 -2.99 0.08
C PHE A 132 22.23 -2.06 -0.22
N VAL A 133 21.64 -2.14 -1.42
CA VAL A 133 20.44 -1.37 -1.80
C VAL A 133 19.27 -1.67 -0.84
N TYR A 134 19.05 -2.93 -0.48
CA TYR A 134 17.98 -3.33 0.43
C TYR A 134 18.25 -2.88 1.87
N GLN A 135 19.52 -2.90 2.29
CA GLN A 135 19.92 -2.36 3.61
C GLN A 135 19.61 -0.85 3.70
N ARG A 136 19.84 -0.10 2.62
CA ARG A 136 19.48 1.33 2.55
C ARG A 136 17.96 1.55 2.59
N ILE A 137 17.19 0.70 1.93
CA ILE A 137 15.71 0.76 2.00
C ILE A 137 15.25 0.55 3.44
N LEU A 138 15.77 -0.47 4.12
CA LEU A 138 15.44 -0.73 5.52
C LEU A 138 15.86 0.44 6.44
N PHE A 139 17.03 1.03 6.20
CA PHE A 139 17.49 2.18 6.96
C PHE A 139 16.53 3.37 6.82
N ILE A 140 16.15 3.70 5.59
CA ILE A 140 15.16 4.77 5.32
C ILE A 140 13.83 4.43 6.00
N ASP A 141 13.37 3.19 5.86
CA ASP A 141 12.14 2.72 6.51
C ASP A 141 12.17 2.95 8.02
N LYS A 142 13.26 2.56 8.69
CA LYS A 142 13.43 2.79 10.14
C LYS A 142 13.36 4.26 10.54
N CYS A 143 13.91 5.15 9.72
CA CYS A 143 13.88 6.59 9.98
C CYS A 143 12.46 7.18 9.88
N PHE A 144 11.61 6.60 9.03
CA PHE A 144 10.31 7.20 8.70
C PHE A 144 9.09 6.44 9.21
N ARG A 145 9.21 5.16 9.61
CA ARG A 145 8.07 4.31 9.97
C ARG A 145 7.23 4.84 11.15
N GLN A 146 7.85 5.42 12.17
CA GLN A 146 7.13 6.06 13.27
C GLN A 146 6.36 7.32 12.81
N HIS A 147 6.93 8.08 11.87
CA HIS A 147 6.23 9.22 11.27
C HIS A 147 5.06 8.78 10.42
N LEU A 148 5.21 7.68 9.67
CA LEU A 148 4.14 7.09 8.87
C LEU A 148 2.96 6.65 9.76
N ALA A 149 3.24 6.02 10.90
CA ALA A 149 2.24 5.58 11.87
C ALA A 149 1.29 6.69 12.34
N ARG A 150 1.75 7.94 12.37
CA ARG A 150 0.92 9.09 12.79
C ARG A 150 -0.23 9.41 11.83
N TYR A 151 -0.18 8.89 10.61
CA TYR A 151 -1.18 9.15 9.57
C TYR A 151 -2.08 7.94 9.30
N VAL A 152 -1.98 6.87 10.10
CA VAL A 152 -2.86 5.71 10.06
C VAL A 152 -3.67 5.61 11.34
N ASP A 153 -4.91 5.11 11.25
CA ASP A 153 -5.80 5.00 12.40
C ASP A 153 -5.54 3.73 13.20
N LYS A 154 -5.15 2.65 12.52
CA LYS A 154 -4.78 1.36 13.13
C LYS A 154 -3.69 0.66 12.33
N ILE A 155 -2.85 -0.10 13.05
CA ILE A 155 -1.92 -1.05 12.47
C ILE A 155 -2.40 -2.45 12.83
N VAL A 156 -2.38 -3.36 11.85
CA VAL A 156 -2.71 -4.78 11.98
C VAL A 156 -1.48 -5.58 11.65
N THR A 157 -1.14 -6.55 12.48
CA THR A 157 -0.05 -7.51 12.25
C THR A 157 -0.51 -8.91 12.62
N PHE A 158 0.20 -9.93 12.15
CA PHE A 158 -0.02 -11.33 12.48
C PHE A 158 0.94 -11.85 13.56
N SER A 159 1.66 -10.97 14.23
CA SER A 159 2.59 -11.28 15.31
C SER A 159 2.04 -10.83 16.67
N ASP A 160 2.45 -11.50 17.74
CA ASP A 160 2.03 -11.25 19.12
C ASP A 160 2.83 -10.13 19.79
N TYR A 161 3.28 -9.14 19.03
CA TYR A 161 4.00 -7.99 19.57
C TYR A 161 3.04 -6.88 19.99
N ASP A 162 3.09 -6.49 21.25
CA ASP A 162 2.27 -5.40 21.82
C ASP A 162 2.72 -4.02 21.30
N ILE A 163 3.98 -3.89 20.88
CA ILE A 163 4.56 -2.62 20.43
C ILE A 163 5.12 -2.78 19.03
N ILE A 164 4.60 -1.97 18.12
CA ILE A 164 4.99 -1.94 16.72
C ILE A 164 5.64 -0.59 16.42
N TRP A 165 6.83 -0.63 15.80
CA TRP A 165 7.56 0.56 15.38
C TRP A 165 7.96 1.51 16.53
N ASN A 166 8.61 0.95 17.54
CA ASN A 166 9.32 1.71 18.59
C ASN A 166 10.49 2.49 18.03
#